data_8dab6869809d43cbfd7a84d1263aa96f
#
_entry.id   8dab6869809d43cbfd7a84d1263aa96f
#
_cell.length_a   1.000
_cell.length_b   1.000
_cell.length_c   1.000
_cell.angle_alpha   90.00
_cell.angle_beta   90.00
_cell.angle_gamma   90.00
#
_symmetry.space_group_name_H-M   'P 1'
#
loop_
_entity.id
_entity.type
_entity.pdbx_description
1 polymer ?
#
loop_
_entity_poly.entity_id
_entity_poly.type
_entity_poly.pdbx_seq_one_letter_code
_entity_poly.pdbx_strand_id
1 'polypeptide(L)'
;MKAIAVDDEIYMLETLQEAVSASSDIEMVEAFSSCSAALTYATENPVDVAFLDINMRGIGGLGLAEKLIELQPRCKIVFCTGYEEYAVSAFQLHVSGYLMKPITPEAVQKEIDHIKGVKAIEKLLTIKCFGNFEVLYNGEILPFKRKKAKELLAVLIDRNGAGMTAKQICAI
;
A
#
# COMPACT_ATOMS: atom_id res chain seq x y z
N MET A 1 -1.13 4.30 14.75
CA MET A 1 -1.94 4.17 13.52
C MET A 1 -3.27 3.53 13.89
N LYS A 2 -4.37 3.95 13.22
CA LYS A 2 -5.68 3.30 13.34
C LYS A 2 -5.81 2.22 12.28
N ALA A 3 -6.12 1.00 12.69
CA ALA A 3 -6.23 -0.15 11.80
C ALA A 3 -7.64 -0.71 11.76
N ILE A 4 -8.00 -1.34 10.65
CA ILE A 4 -9.14 -2.26 10.59
C ILE A 4 -8.65 -3.64 10.17
N ALA A 5 -9.30 -4.68 10.70
CA ALA A 5 -9.12 -6.08 10.33
C ALA A 5 -10.44 -6.62 9.77
N VAL A 6 -10.41 -7.26 8.60
CA VAL A 6 -11.63 -7.75 7.95
C VAL A 6 -11.42 -9.16 7.44
N ASP A 7 -12.24 -10.09 7.95
CA ASP A 7 -12.26 -11.51 7.56
C ASP A 7 -13.65 -12.07 7.87
N ASP A 8 -14.30 -12.79 6.97
CA ASP A 8 -15.64 -13.32 7.20
C ASP A 8 -15.64 -14.65 8.01
N GLU A 9 -14.46 -15.19 8.27
CA GLU A 9 -14.25 -16.31 9.18
C GLU A 9 -13.88 -15.79 10.58
N ILE A 10 -14.80 -15.89 11.54
CA ILE A 10 -14.66 -15.31 12.89
C ILE A 10 -13.34 -15.70 13.57
N TYR A 11 -12.95 -16.96 13.51
CA TYR A 11 -11.70 -17.44 14.10
C TYR A 11 -10.45 -16.81 13.47
N MET A 12 -10.45 -16.64 12.14
CA MET A 12 -9.37 -15.97 11.43
C MET A 12 -9.32 -14.48 11.75
N LEU A 13 -10.50 -13.85 11.88
CA LEU A 13 -10.64 -12.45 12.27
C LEU A 13 -10.06 -12.19 13.68
N GLU A 14 -10.38 -13.03 14.65
CA GLU A 14 -9.83 -12.93 16.01
C GLU A 14 -8.30 -13.06 16.00
N THR A 15 -7.78 -14.09 15.31
CA THR A 15 -6.33 -14.29 15.16
C THR A 15 -5.64 -13.09 14.48
N LEU A 16 -6.25 -12.56 13.43
CA LEU A 16 -5.75 -11.38 12.72
C LEU A 16 -5.76 -10.15 13.63
N GLN A 17 -6.85 -9.91 14.35
CA GLN A 17 -6.98 -8.80 15.28
C GLN A 17 -5.94 -8.88 16.41
N GLU A 18 -5.72 -10.05 16.98
CA GLU A 18 -4.68 -10.27 18.00
C GLU A 18 -3.28 -9.96 17.44
N ALA A 19 -2.95 -10.48 16.25
CA ALA A 19 -1.65 -10.26 15.63
C ALA A 19 -1.42 -8.77 15.30
N VAL A 20 -2.42 -8.07 14.82
CA VAL A 20 -2.36 -6.63 14.51
C VAL A 20 -2.27 -5.79 15.78
N SER A 21 -3.03 -6.14 16.82
CA SER A 21 -3.02 -5.42 18.10
C SER A 21 -1.70 -5.57 18.86
N ALA A 22 -0.92 -6.59 18.58
CA ALA A 22 0.39 -6.80 19.19
C ALA A 22 1.46 -5.81 18.68
N SER A 23 1.20 -5.10 17.58
CA SER A 23 2.12 -4.08 17.07
C SER A 23 2.07 -2.81 17.93
N SER A 24 3.24 -2.34 18.37
CA SER A 24 3.36 -1.08 19.13
C SER A 24 2.99 0.18 18.33
N ASP A 25 2.88 0.07 17.01
CA ASP A 25 2.56 1.15 16.10
C ASP A 25 1.06 1.31 15.83
N ILE A 26 0.26 0.34 16.26
CA ILE A 26 -1.19 0.34 16.14
C ILE A 26 -1.81 0.79 17.46
N GLU A 27 -2.57 1.88 17.41
CA GLU A 27 -3.26 2.45 18.58
C GLU A 27 -4.64 1.83 18.79
N MET A 28 -5.30 1.45 17.70
CA MET A 28 -6.66 0.91 17.71
C MET A 28 -6.84 -0.02 16.53
N VAL A 29 -7.48 -1.17 16.79
CA VAL A 29 -7.89 -2.13 15.75
C VAL A 29 -9.38 -2.38 15.90
N GLU A 30 -10.12 -2.07 14.84
CA GLU A 30 -11.54 -2.44 14.72
C GLU A 30 -11.67 -3.65 13.79
N ALA A 31 -12.43 -4.66 14.23
CA ALA A 31 -12.58 -5.93 13.52
C ALA A 31 -13.97 -6.07 12.91
N PHE A 32 -14.04 -6.49 11.67
CA PHE A 32 -15.30 -6.62 10.92
C PHE A 32 -15.39 -7.98 10.22
N SER A 33 -16.50 -8.67 10.41
CA SER A 33 -16.80 -9.92 9.72
C SER A 33 -17.53 -9.74 8.37
N SER A 34 -17.66 -8.48 7.91
CA SER A 34 -18.27 -8.19 6.61
C SER A 34 -17.69 -6.93 5.96
N CYS A 35 -17.56 -6.97 4.63
CA CYS A 35 -17.11 -5.82 3.84
C CYS A 35 -18.01 -4.58 4.02
N SER A 36 -19.32 -4.76 4.16
CA SER A 36 -20.27 -3.66 4.30
C SER A 36 -20.09 -2.93 5.63
N ALA A 37 -19.88 -3.66 6.74
CA ALA A 37 -19.63 -3.05 8.04
C ALA A 37 -18.31 -2.26 8.06
N ALA A 38 -17.25 -2.82 7.47
CA ALA A 38 -15.97 -2.15 7.35
C ALA A 38 -16.07 -0.85 6.52
N LEU A 39 -16.80 -0.87 5.40
CA LEU A 39 -17.02 0.33 4.59
C LEU A 39 -17.84 1.39 5.32
N THR A 40 -18.92 0.99 6.01
CA THR A 40 -19.73 1.93 6.81
C THR A 40 -18.86 2.60 7.88
N TYR A 41 -18.04 1.84 8.60
CA TYR A 41 -17.11 2.39 9.58
C TYR A 41 -16.12 3.39 8.94
N ALA A 42 -15.55 3.05 7.80
CA ALA A 42 -14.58 3.90 7.09
C ALA A 42 -15.19 5.19 6.52
N THR A 43 -16.53 5.29 6.34
CA THR A 43 -17.16 6.57 5.98
C THR A 43 -17.14 7.60 7.10
N GLU A 44 -17.11 7.15 8.34
CA GLU A 44 -17.21 8.02 9.52
C GLU A 44 -15.88 8.16 10.28
N ASN A 45 -14.96 7.22 10.05
CA ASN A 45 -13.72 7.12 10.81
C ASN A 45 -12.49 7.06 9.88
N PRO A 46 -11.41 7.78 10.22
CA PRO A 46 -10.15 7.67 9.49
C PRO A 46 -9.49 6.32 9.74
N VAL A 47 -9.02 5.66 8.68
CA VAL A 47 -8.30 4.40 8.72
C VAL A 47 -6.92 4.60 8.09
N ASP A 48 -5.86 4.33 8.84
CA ASP A 48 -4.49 4.43 8.35
C ASP A 48 -4.06 3.17 7.59
N VAL A 49 -4.49 1.99 8.06
CA VAL A 49 -4.17 0.69 7.46
C VAL A 49 -5.35 -0.28 7.58
N ALA A 50 -5.62 -1.01 6.52
CA ALA A 50 -6.64 -2.06 6.47
C ALA A 50 -5.99 -3.41 6.17
N PHE A 51 -6.17 -4.38 7.08
CA PHE A 51 -5.79 -5.77 6.90
C PHE A 51 -7.02 -6.55 6.44
N LEU A 52 -6.98 -7.08 5.23
CA LEU A 52 -8.15 -7.64 4.55
C LEU A 52 -7.89 -9.09 4.12
N ASP A 53 -8.77 -10.01 4.48
CA ASP A 53 -8.80 -11.28 3.75
C ASP A 53 -9.30 -11.03 2.31
N ILE A 54 -8.79 -11.80 1.36
CA ILE A 54 -9.20 -11.69 -0.05
C ILE A 54 -10.49 -12.45 -0.29
N ASN A 55 -10.61 -13.61 0.32
CA ASN A 55 -11.65 -14.60 -0.04
C ASN A 55 -12.89 -14.47 0.85
N MET A 56 -13.52 -13.30 0.84
CA MET A 56 -14.71 -13.00 1.61
C MET A 56 -15.97 -13.00 0.73
N ARG A 57 -17.12 -13.23 1.35
CA ARG A 57 -18.44 -13.16 0.68
C ARG A 57 -18.77 -11.76 0.20
N GLY A 58 -19.57 -11.66 -0.84
CA GLY A 58 -20.04 -10.40 -1.41
C GLY A 58 -19.06 -9.82 -2.41
N ILE A 59 -18.57 -8.59 -2.15
CA ILE A 59 -17.61 -7.92 -3.06
C ILE A 59 -16.18 -8.46 -2.95
N GLY A 60 -15.91 -9.32 -1.95
CA GLY A 60 -14.58 -9.85 -1.67
C GLY A 60 -13.61 -8.81 -1.15
N GLY A 61 -12.41 -9.28 -0.76
CA GLY A 61 -11.37 -8.38 -0.25
C GLY A 61 -10.82 -7.43 -1.30
N LEU A 62 -10.72 -7.87 -2.56
CA LEU A 62 -10.26 -7.00 -3.66
C LEU A 62 -11.23 -5.84 -3.88
N GLY A 63 -12.53 -6.12 -3.98
CA GLY A 63 -13.54 -5.07 -4.15
C GLY A 63 -13.67 -4.15 -2.92
N LEU A 64 -13.42 -4.69 -1.73
CA LEU A 64 -13.35 -3.86 -0.51
C LEU A 64 -12.13 -2.92 -0.57
N ALA A 65 -10.97 -3.41 -0.98
CA ALA A 65 -9.76 -2.61 -1.12
C ALA A 65 -9.94 -1.45 -2.10
N GLU A 66 -10.52 -1.70 -3.29
CA GLU A 66 -10.82 -0.66 -4.27
C GLU A 66 -11.67 0.46 -3.66
N LYS A 67 -12.78 0.10 -2.98
CA LYS A 67 -13.67 1.07 -2.35
C LYS A 67 -13.03 1.83 -1.19
N LEU A 68 -12.17 1.18 -0.41
CA LEU A 68 -11.43 1.85 0.66
C LEU A 68 -10.41 2.85 0.10
N ILE A 69 -9.71 2.51 -0.99
CA ILE A 69 -8.78 3.41 -1.67
C ILE A 69 -9.51 4.62 -2.26
N GLU A 70 -10.69 4.41 -2.87
CA GLU A 70 -11.52 5.52 -3.37
C GLU A 70 -12.00 6.45 -2.24
N LEU A 71 -12.46 5.88 -1.12
CA LEU A 71 -12.98 6.61 0.02
C LEU A 71 -11.88 7.33 0.82
N GLN A 72 -10.76 6.63 1.02
CA GLN A 72 -9.61 7.12 1.81
C GLN A 72 -8.29 6.82 1.07
N PRO A 73 -7.86 7.67 0.11
CA PRO A 73 -6.68 7.42 -0.73
C PRO A 73 -5.36 7.27 0.04
N ARG A 74 -5.33 7.63 1.31
CA ARG A 74 -4.15 7.47 2.18
C ARG A 74 -4.16 6.18 2.98
N CYS A 75 -5.28 5.46 3.01
CA CYS A 75 -5.39 4.17 3.67
C CYS A 75 -4.45 3.18 3.00
N LYS A 76 -3.61 2.53 3.78
CA LYS A 76 -2.71 1.47 3.31
C LYS A 76 -3.46 0.13 3.35
N ILE A 77 -3.38 -0.63 2.28
CA ILE A 77 -4.04 -1.93 2.19
C ILE A 77 -3.00 -3.03 2.34
N VAL A 78 -3.27 -3.97 3.23
CA VAL A 78 -2.48 -5.20 3.42
C VAL A 78 -3.42 -6.39 3.28
N PHE A 79 -3.18 -7.22 2.28
CA PHE A 79 -3.95 -8.46 2.15
C PHE A 79 -3.41 -9.56 3.06
N CYS A 80 -4.32 -10.31 3.66
CA CYS A 80 -4.06 -11.40 4.59
C CYS A 80 -4.77 -12.66 4.10
N THR A 81 -4.10 -13.54 3.37
CA THR A 81 -4.76 -14.68 2.71
C THR A 81 -3.91 -15.96 2.74
N GLY A 82 -4.56 -17.10 2.60
CA GLY A 82 -3.90 -18.40 2.43
C GLY A 82 -3.54 -18.75 0.98
N TYR A 83 -3.81 -17.88 0.01
CA TYR A 83 -3.68 -18.17 -1.42
C TYR A 83 -2.65 -17.27 -2.10
N GLU A 84 -1.59 -17.87 -2.66
CA GLU A 84 -0.54 -17.13 -3.37
C GLU A 84 -1.00 -16.57 -4.72
N GLU A 85 -1.99 -17.15 -5.34
CA GLU A 85 -2.48 -16.82 -6.68
C GLU A 85 -3.05 -15.40 -6.81
N TYR A 86 -3.51 -14.81 -5.70
CA TYR A 86 -4.03 -13.44 -5.67
C TYR A 86 -2.95 -12.35 -5.59
N ALA A 87 -1.69 -12.73 -5.42
CA ALA A 87 -0.58 -11.77 -5.33
C ALA A 87 -0.48 -10.87 -6.59
N VAL A 88 -0.76 -11.42 -7.78
CA VAL A 88 -0.76 -10.66 -9.03
C VAL A 88 -1.86 -9.60 -9.05
N SER A 89 -3.09 -9.95 -8.62
CA SER A 89 -4.21 -9.02 -8.56
C SER A 89 -3.97 -7.93 -7.49
N ALA A 90 -3.42 -8.30 -6.35
CA ALA A 90 -3.02 -7.37 -5.30
C ALA A 90 -1.98 -6.36 -5.81
N PHE A 91 -1.02 -6.81 -6.60
CA PHE A 91 -0.01 -5.94 -7.20
C PHE A 91 -0.60 -4.92 -8.17
N GLN A 92 -1.63 -5.28 -8.94
CA GLN A 92 -2.32 -4.37 -9.86
C GLN A 92 -3.04 -3.23 -9.13
N LEU A 93 -3.53 -3.48 -7.91
CA LEU A 93 -4.17 -2.47 -7.05
C LEU A 93 -3.16 -1.59 -6.29
N HIS A 94 -1.84 -1.79 -6.50
CA HIS A 94 -0.78 -1.05 -5.81
C HIS A 94 -0.94 -1.08 -4.29
N VAL A 95 -1.38 -2.23 -3.73
CA VAL A 95 -1.52 -2.38 -2.29
C VAL A 95 -0.19 -2.27 -1.57
N SER A 96 -0.25 -1.92 -0.30
CA SER A 96 0.95 -1.62 0.50
C SER A 96 1.62 -2.86 1.04
N GLY A 97 0.90 -4.01 1.09
CA GLY A 97 1.44 -5.23 1.64
C GLY A 97 0.63 -6.49 1.36
N TYR A 98 1.24 -7.65 1.64
CA TYR A 98 0.66 -8.96 1.44
C TYR A 98 1.20 -9.95 2.48
N LEU A 99 0.34 -10.51 3.30
CA LEU A 99 0.67 -11.45 4.34
C LEU A 99 0.04 -12.81 4.08
N MET A 100 0.85 -13.85 4.15
CA MET A 100 0.37 -15.23 4.03
C MET A 100 -0.10 -15.75 5.39
N LYS A 101 -1.28 -16.39 5.42
CA LYS A 101 -1.77 -17.10 6.60
C LYS A 101 -0.88 -18.35 6.85
N PRO A 102 -0.51 -18.67 8.11
CA PRO A 102 -0.95 -18.04 9.36
C PRO A 102 -0.29 -16.68 9.62
N ILE A 103 -1.08 -15.69 10.04
CA ILE A 103 -0.59 -14.35 10.34
C ILE A 103 0.04 -14.35 11.73
N THR A 104 1.29 -13.87 11.84
CA THR A 104 1.97 -13.72 13.11
C THR A 104 2.23 -12.26 13.46
N PRO A 105 2.35 -11.90 14.74
CA PRO A 105 2.69 -10.54 15.16
C PRO A 105 3.96 -10.00 14.51
N GLU A 106 4.98 -10.84 14.33
CA GLU A 106 6.25 -10.47 13.72
C GLU A 106 6.09 -10.13 12.24
N ALA A 107 5.25 -10.89 11.50
CA ALA A 107 4.95 -10.63 10.10
C ALA A 107 4.18 -9.31 9.95
N VAL A 108 3.21 -9.03 10.83
CA VAL A 108 2.47 -7.77 10.86
C VAL A 108 3.42 -6.60 11.16
N GLN A 109 4.28 -6.72 12.18
CA GLN A 109 5.23 -5.65 12.53
C GLN A 109 6.17 -5.33 11.36
N LYS A 110 6.71 -6.37 10.71
CA LYS A 110 7.58 -6.20 9.54
C LYS A 110 6.88 -5.46 8.41
N GLU A 111 5.60 -5.75 8.17
CA GLU A 111 4.83 -5.08 7.12
C GLU A 111 4.53 -3.63 7.48
N ILE A 112 4.20 -3.35 8.74
CA ILE A 112 4.02 -1.98 9.24
C ILE A 112 5.32 -1.17 9.12
N ASP A 113 6.46 -1.76 9.44
CA ASP A 113 7.76 -1.11 9.30
C ASP A 113 8.04 -0.78 7.82
N HIS A 114 7.68 -1.69 6.91
CA HIS A 114 7.79 -1.46 5.46
C HIS A 114 6.87 -0.30 5.01
N ILE A 115 5.62 -0.29 5.44
CA ILE A 115 4.66 0.79 5.15
C ILE A 115 5.15 2.15 5.65
N LYS A 116 5.73 2.19 6.85
CA LYS A 116 6.31 3.40 7.43
C LYS A 116 7.57 3.84 6.67
N GLY A 117 8.39 2.90 6.26
CA GLY A 117 9.57 3.14 5.43
C GLY A 117 9.22 3.70 4.04
N VAL A 118 8.20 3.17 3.39
CA VAL A 118 7.65 3.72 2.13
C VAL A 118 7.13 5.15 2.33
N LYS A 119 6.45 5.41 3.46
CA LYS A 119 6.00 6.78 3.82
C LYS A 119 7.17 7.76 4.01
N ALA A 120 8.30 7.29 4.55
CA ALA A 120 9.51 8.10 4.69
C ALA A 120 10.17 8.37 3.32
N ILE A 121 10.14 7.43 2.41
CA ILE A 121 10.65 7.59 1.03
C ILE A 121 9.79 8.59 0.24
N GLU A 122 8.45 8.53 0.37
CA GLU A 122 7.54 9.49 -0.28
C GLU A 122 7.78 10.95 0.16
N LYS A 123 8.26 11.15 1.40
CA LYS A 123 8.62 12.49 1.91
C LYS A 123 10.01 12.96 1.50
N LEU A 124 10.89 12.04 1.09
CA LEU A 124 12.28 12.33 0.81
C LEU A 124 12.52 12.79 -0.62
N LEU A 125 11.72 12.35 -1.57
CA LEU A 125 11.91 12.66 -2.99
C LEU A 125 10.75 13.51 -3.51
N THR A 126 11.07 14.71 -3.96
CA THR A 126 10.12 15.61 -4.65
C THR A 126 10.61 15.83 -6.08
N ILE A 127 9.73 15.68 -7.03
CA ILE A 127 10.03 15.87 -8.44
C ILE A 127 9.17 17.01 -8.98
N LYS A 128 9.84 18.05 -9.50
CA LYS A 128 9.21 19.19 -10.16
C LYS A 128 9.31 19.02 -11.65
N CYS A 129 8.17 18.87 -12.32
CA CYS A 129 8.08 18.66 -13.77
C CYS A 129 7.73 19.93 -14.54
N PHE A 130 7.22 20.98 -13.86
CA PHE A 130 6.88 22.26 -14.49
C PHE A 130 8.03 23.27 -14.33
N GLY A 131 8.40 23.91 -15.42
CA GLY A 131 9.58 24.78 -15.50
C GLY A 131 10.83 23.94 -15.73
N ASN A 132 11.84 24.09 -14.88
CA ASN A 132 13.01 23.23 -14.91
C ASN A 132 12.71 21.90 -14.22
N PHE A 133 13.00 20.78 -14.91
CA PHE A 133 12.92 19.46 -14.27
C PHE A 133 13.94 19.38 -13.13
N GLU A 134 13.46 19.26 -11.91
CA GLU A 134 14.28 19.19 -10.70
C GLU A 134 13.86 18.00 -9.85
N VAL A 135 14.84 17.30 -9.31
CA VAL A 135 14.65 16.25 -8.32
C VAL A 135 15.23 16.75 -7.00
N LEU A 136 14.42 16.78 -5.96
CA LEU A 136 14.84 17.19 -4.64
C LEU A 136 14.83 16.00 -3.69
N TYR A 137 15.88 15.88 -2.88
CA TYR A 137 15.97 14.91 -1.80
C TYR A 137 16.07 15.68 -0.48
N ASN A 138 15.13 15.47 0.42
CA ASN A 138 14.99 16.27 1.66
C ASN A 138 14.95 17.79 1.45
N GLY A 139 14.39 18.24 0.31
CA GLY A 139 14.32 19.66 -0.01
C GLY A 139 15.56 20.23 -0.71
N GLU A 140 16.64 19.46 -0.84
CA GLU A 140 17.85 19.85 -1.56
C GLU A 140 17.84 19.30 -2.99
N ILE A 141 18.29 20.11 -3.96
CA ILE A 141 18.36 19.70 -5.37
C ILE A 141 19.42 18.62 -5.53
N LEU A 142 19.01 17.45 -6.05
CA LEU A 142 19.93 16.37 -6.41
C LEU A 142 20.68 16.68 -7.71
N PRO A 143 22.02 16.82 -7.65
CA PRO A 143 22.81 17.03 -8.86
C PRO A 143 22.95 15.74 -9.65
N PHE A 144 22.62 15.78 -10.92
CA PHE A 144 22.88 14.67 -11.84
C PHE A 144 24.26 14.78 -12.44
N LYS A 145 25.13 13.80 -12.20
CA LYS A 145 26.49 13.75 -12.78
C LYS A 145 26.47 13.61 -14.32
N ARG A 146 25.40 13.07 -14.88
CA ARG A 146 25.21 12.87 -16.33
C ARG A 146 23.87 13.46 -16.76
N LYS A 147 23.88 14.32 -17.77
CA LYS A 147 22.69 14.95 -18.33
C LYS A 147 21.66 13.88 -18.80
N LYS A 148 22.13 12.84 -19.48
CA LYS A 148 21.29 11.72 -19.96
C LYS A 148 20.58 10.97 -18.83
N ALA A 149 21.16 10.87 -17.64
CA ALA A 149 20.47 10.25 -16.50
C ALA A 149 19.27 11.07 -16.02
N LYS A 150 19.38 12.39 -16.09
CA LYS A 150 18.28 13.32 -15.79
C LYS A 150 17.17 13.23 -16.84
N GLU A 151 17.53 13.19 -18.11
CA GLU A 151 16.60 13.04 -19.24
C GLU A 151 15.84 11.71 -19.17
N LEU A 152 16.55 10.60 -18.90
CA LEU A 152 15.94 9.28 -18.74
C LEU A 152 14.93 9.26 -17.59
N LEU A 153 15.30 9.84 -16.45
CA LEU A 153 14.38 9.91 -15.29
C LEU A 153 13.13 10.72 -15.62
N ALA A 154 13.27 11.85 -16.32
CA ALA A 154 12.13 12.67 -16.75
C ALA A 154 11.17 11.88 -17.65
N VAL A 155 11.71 11.11 -18.61
CA VAL A 155 10.90 10.26 -19.50
C VAL A 155 10.21 9.12 -18.76
N LEU A 156 10.87 8.49 -17.78
CA LEU A 156 10.27 7.43 -16.95
C LEU A 156 9.09 7.95 -16.11
N ILE A 157 9.21 9.16 -15.61
CA ILE A 157 8.15 9.84 -14.82
C ILE A 157 6.97 10.21 -15.72
N ASP A 158 7.23 10.80 -16.88
CA ASP A 158 6.19 11.15 -17.85
C ASP A 158 5.37 9.94 -18.30
N ARG A 159 5.96 8.77 -18.31
CA ARG A 159 5.29 7.50 -18.65
C ARG A 159 4.51 6.86 -17.49
N ASN A 160 4.44 7.47 -16.32
CA ASN A 160 3.69 6.99 -15.16
C ASN A 160 3.95 5.51 -14.80
N GLY A 161 5.23 5.08 -14.86
CA GLY A 161 5.63 3.73 -14.53
C GLY A 161 5.50 2.71 -15.68
N ALA A 162 5.05 3.11 -16.87
CA ALA A 162 5.05 2.21 -18.02
C ALA A 162 6.49 1.83 -18.43
N GLY A 163 6.75 0.53 -18.58
CA GLY A 163 8.05 0.02 -18.93
C GLY A 163 8.61 0.56 -20.27
N MET A 164 9.93 0.56 -20.39
CA MET A 164 10.64 0.91 -21.63
C MET A 164 11.49 -0.25 -22.11
N THR A 165 11.54 -0.44 -23.42
CA THR A 165 12.49 -1.39 -24.03
C THR A 165 13.90 -0.80 -24.06
N ALA A 166 14.93 -1.65 -24.09
CA ALA A 166 16.32 -1.21 -24.21
C ALA A 166 16.53 -0.29 -25.43
N LYS A 167 15.86 -0.57 -26.57
CA LYS A 167 15.93 0.25 -27.78
C LYS A 167 15.38 1.67 -27.57
N GLN A 168 14.30 1.80 -26.80
CA GLN A 168 13.72 3.10 -26.45
C GLN A 168 14.63 3.89 -25.49
N ILE A 169 15.27 3.20 -24.55
CA ILE A 169 16.23 3.82 -23.63
C ILE A 169 17.48 4.32 -24.36
N CYS A 170 17.98 3.57 -25.33
CA CYS A 170 19.14 3.98 -26.12
C CYS A 170 18.88 5.16 -27.07
N ALA A 171 17.62 5.50 -27.33
CA ALA A 171 17.23 6.62 -28.19
C ALA A 171 17.13 7.97 -27.45
N ILE A 172 17.27 7.97 -26.11
CA ILE A 172 17.35 9.15 -25.23
C ILE A 172 18.82 9.58 -25.06
#